data_8b980b7c2fab4690a0b382d57475ec7d
#
_entry.id   8b980b7c2fab4690a0b382d57475ec7d
#
_cell.length_a   1.000
_cell.length_b   1.000
_cell.length_c   1.000
_cell.angle_alpha   90.00
_cell.angle_beta   90.00
_cell.angle_gamma   90.00
#
_symmetry.space_group_name_H-M   'P 1'
#
loop_
_entity.id
_entity.type
_entity.pdbx_description
1 polymer ?
#
loop_
_entity_poly.entity_id
_entity_poly.type
_entity_poly.pdbx_seq_one_letter_code
_entity_poly.pdbx_strand_id
1 'polypeptide(L)'
;HSLDIEKKTFKDLCASLLEYGQSIANVANYLSEIDLAVAFSVLAKNESWVKPAVDLSQNFEISDGRHPVVEHALKKEGKAFISNECILNDGKICLLTGPNMSGKSTFLRQNAIIVLLAQIGSFVPATSAKIGIVSQLFSRVGASDDLARGRSTFMVEMVETASILNQADENSFIILDEIGRGTATYDGLSIAWATLEHLHNVNKARALFATHYHELTHLSVEMDRLENSTVAVKEWEGEVVFLHEVIRGAADRSYGVQVAKLAGLPETVIKRSKLILEKLEKGHYQGQSKLKGLMSDL
;
A
#
# COMPACT_ATOMS: atom_id res chain seq x y z
N HIS A 1 -46.73 -30.99 -36.28
CA HIS A 1 -46.95 -29.94 -37.31
C HIS A 1 -46.70 -28.50 -36.78
N SER A 2 -47.28 -28.06 -35.65
CA SER A 2 -47.05 -26.71 -35.10
C SER A 2 -45.60 -26.53 -34.63
N LEU A 3 -45.10 -27.48 -33.89
CA LEU A 3 -43.71 -27.48 -33.34
C LEU A 3 -42.66 -27.51 -34.44
N ASP A 4 -42.92 -28.16 -35.57
CA ASP A 4 -41.96 -28.21 -36.69
C ASP A 4 -41.90 -26.88 -37.42
N ILE A 5 -43.02 -26.19 -37.52
CA ILE A 5 -43.09 -24.82 -38.10
C ILE A 5 -42.36 -23.85 -37.19
N GLU A 6 -42.62 -23.90 -35.88
CA GLU A 6 -41.92 -23.04 -34.89
C GLU A 6 -40.39 -23.24 -34.96
N LYS A 7 -39.93 -24.48 -34.95
CA LYS A 7 -38.49 -24.82 -35.07
C LYS A 7 -37.88 -24.31 -36.38
N LYS A 8 -38.60 -24.43 -37.48
CA LYS A 8 -38.14 -23.93 -38.77
C LYS A 8 -38.02 -22.42 -38.77
N THR A 9 -39.10 -21.74 -38.35
CA THR A 9 -39.13 -20.26 -38.25
C THR A 9 -37.99 -19.72 -37.34
N PHE A 10 -37.78 -20.38 -36.21
CA PHE A 10 -36.69 -20.01 -35.30
C PHE A 10 -35.30 -20.19 -35.96
N LYS A 11 -35.07 -21.29 -36.67
CA LYS A 11 -33.83 -21.51 -37.41
C LYS A 11 -33.61 -20.48 -38.51
N ASP A 12 -34.62 -20.14 -39.25
CA ASP A 12 -34.57 -19.15 -40.33
C ASP A 12 -34.29 -17.75 -39.75
N LEU A 13 -34.90 -17.42 -38.60
CA LEU A 13 -34.60 -16.17 -37.88
C LEU A 13 -33.17 -16.14 -37.37
N CYS A 14 -32.68 -17.22 -36.76
CA CYS A 14 -31.29 -17.32 -36.32
C CYS A 14 -30.31 -17.16 -37.50
N ALA A 15 -30.58 -17.79 -38.61
CA ALA A 15 -29.75 -17.69 -39.81
C ALA A 15 -29.69 -16.24 -40.33
N SER A 16 -30.82 -15.54 -40.39
CA SER A 16 -30.87 -14.15 -40.82
C SER A 16 -30.14 -13.20 -39.85
N LEU A 17 -30.18 -13.45 -38.53
CA LEU A 17 -29.48 -12.66 -37.55
C LEU A 17 -27.98 -12.90 -37.58
N LEU A 18 -27.51 -14.10 -37.91
CA LEU A 18 -26.09 -14.43 -38.01
C LEU A 18 -25.37 -13.60 -39.10
N GLU A 19 -26.05 -13.20 -40.17
CA GLU A 19 -25.51 -12.31 -41.21
C GLU A 19 -25.09 -10.95 -40.62
N TYR A 20 -25.75 -10.50 -39.57
CA TYR A 20 -25.46 -9.24 -38.86
C TYR A 20 -24.57 -9.44 -37.61
N GLY A 21 -24.16 -10.66 -37.30
CA GLY A 21 -23.48 -11.00 -36.04
C GLY A 21 -22.24 -10.15 -35.78
N GLN A 22 -21.39 -9.95 -36.81
CA GLN A 22 -20.20 -9.12 -36.67
C GLN A 22 -20.54 -7.64 -36.42
N SER A 23 -21.54 -7.12 -37.13
CA SER A 23 -21.98 -5.72 -36.96
C SER A 23 -22.54 -5.48 -35.56
N ILE A 24 -23.34 -6.42 -35.06
CA ILE A 24 -23.89 -6.37 -33.69
C ILE A 24 -22.76 -6.41 -32.66
N ALA A 25 -21.78 -7.30 -32.82
CA ALA A 25 -20.63 -7.39 -31.94
C ALA A 25 -19.80 -6.09 -31.93
N ASN A 26 -19.57 -5.49 -33.11
CA ASN A 26 -18.87 -4.21 -33.20
C ASN A 26 -19.63 -3.08 -32.49
N VAL A 27 -20.95 -2.98 -32.69
CA VAL A 27 -21.79 -1.98 -31.99
C VAL A 27 -21.75 -2.19 -30.48
N ALA A 28 -21.84 -3.44 -30.02
CA ALA A 28 -21.75 -3.77 -28.58
C ALA A 28 -20.39 -3.33 -27.98
N ASN A 29 -19.28 -3.55 -28.70
CA ASN A 29 -17.95 -3.08 -28.27
C ASN A 29 -17.89 -1.55 -28.17
N TYR A 30 -18.36 -0.82 -29.18
CA TYR A 30 -18.35 0.65 -29.13
C TYR A 30 -19.24 1.20 -28.01
N LEU A 31 -20.41 0.59 -27.78
CA LEU A 31 -21.29 0.98 -26.68
C LEU A 31 -20.63 0.73 -25.32
N SER A 32 -19.91 -0.39 -25.15
CA SER A 32 -19.19 -0.67 -23.90
C SER A 32 -18.04 0.30 -23.64
N GLU A 33 -17.32 0.73 -24.68
CA GLU A 33 -16.28 1.76 -24.55
C GLU A 33 -16.88 3.11 -24.14
N ILE A 34 -18.00 3.50 -24.74
CA ILE A 34 -18.69 4.75 -24.40
C ILE A 34 -19.22 4.68 -22.95
N ASP A 35 -19.84 3.57 -22.56
CA ASP A 35 -20.38 3.37 -21.21
C ASP A 35 -19.27 3.48 -20.15
N LEU A 36 -18.11 2.82 -20.40
CA LEU A 36 -16.95 2.91 -19.53
C LEU A 36 -16.42 4.35 -19.42
N ALA A 37 -16.29 5.06 -20.54
CA ALA A 37 -15.83 6.45 -20.56
C ALA A 37 -16.78 7.37 -19.80
N VAL A 38 -18.10 7.17 -19.94
CA VAL A 38 -19.11 7.92 -19.19
C VAL A 38 -19.02 7.61 -17.71
N ALA A 39 -18.91 6.33 -17.33
CA ALA A 39 -18.80 5.92 -15.93
C ALA A 39 -17.57 6.56 -15.26
N PHE A 40 -16.39 6.53 -15.88
CA PHE A 40 -15.19 7.19 -15.39
C PHE A 40 -15.36 8.71 -15.27
N SER A 41 -15.97 9.34 -16.28
CA SER A 41 -16.18 10.80 -16.28
C SER A 41 -17.12 11.25 -15.18
N VAL A 42 -18.23 10.52 -14.96
CA VAL A 42 -19.19 10.82 -13.91
C VAL A 42 -18.56 10.65 -12.54
N LEU A 43 -17.82 9.56 -12.31
CA LEU A 43 -17.10 9.34 -11.06
C LEU A 43 -16.07 10.44 -10.81
N ALA A 44 -15.25 10.77 -11.79
CA ALA A 44 -14.23 11.80 -11.70
C ALA A 44 -14.83 13.17 -11.35
N LYS A 45 -15.94 13.53 -11.99
CA LYS A 45 -16.63 14.80 -11.72
C LYS A 45 -17.23 14.84 -10.31
N ASN A 46 -17.86 13.76 -9.86
CA ASN A 46 -18.52 13.72 -8.56
C ASN A 46 -17.54 13.68 -7.39
N GLU A 47 -16.41 12.99 -7.54
CA GLU A 47 -15.43 12.79 -6.49
C GLU A 47 -14.17 13.67 -6.67
N SER A 48 -14.18 14.61 -7.62
CA SER A 48 -13.05 15.52 -7.91
C SER A 48 -11.74 14.75 -8.16
N TRP A 49 -11.81 13.72 -9.01
CA TRP A 49 -10.65 12.96 -9.46
C TRP A 49 -10.03 13.60 -10.70
N VAL A 50 -8.72 13.45 -10.86
CA VAL A 50 -7.96 14.04 -11.97
C VAL A 50 -7.49 12.98 -12.95
N LYS A 51 -7.26 13.39 -14.21
CA LYS A 51 -6.63 12.54 -15.21
C LYS A 51 -5.14 12.39 -14.90
N PRO A 52 -4.62 11.17 -14.63
CA PRO A 52 -3.19 10.98 -14.44
C PRO A 52 -2.41 11.14 -15.75
N ALA A 53 -1.17 11.63 -15.66
CA ALA A 53 -0.20 11.52 -16.74
C ALA A 53 0.48 10.15 -16.62
N VAL A 54 0.31 9.30 -17.65
CA VAL A 54 0.94 7.96 -17.70
C VAL A 54 1.94 7.95 -18.85
N ASP A 55 3.19 7.56 -18.57
CA ASP A 55 4.28 7.53 -19.56
C ASP A 55 5.18 6.30 -19.37
N LEU A 56 6.23 6.17 -20.19
CA LEU A 56 7.19 5.06 -20.15
C LEU A 56 8.32 5.27 -19.12
N SER A 57 8.28 6.34 -18.33
CA SER A 57 9.29 6.62 -17.31
C SER A 57 9.09 5.79 -16.04
N GLN A 58 10.03 5.90 -15.11
CA GLN A 58 9.89 5.39 -13.75
C GLN A 58 9.34 6.44 -12.78
N ASN A 59 8.76 7.54 -13.27
CA ASN A 59 8.17 8.55 -12.42
C ASN A 59 7.03 7.99 -11.59
N PHE A 60 6.94 8.46 -10.36
CA PHE A 60 5.84 8.21 -9.46
C PHE A 60 5.65 9.43 -8.56
N GLU A 61 4.78 10.31 -8.96
CA GLU A 61 4.50 11.56 -8.27
C GLU A 61 2.99 11.70 -8.11
N ILE A 62 2.52 11.70 -6.88
CA ILE A 62 1.11 11.87 -6.51
C ILE A 62 1.03 13.04 -5.52
N SER A 63 0.28 14.08 -5.86
CA SER A 63 -0.02 15.18 -4.97
C SER A 63 -1.43 15.03 -4.43
N ASP A 64 -1.59 15.24 -3.11
CA ASP A 64 -2.87 15.14 -2.41
C ASP A 64 -3.65 13.86 -2.73
N GLY A 65 -2.94 12.72 -2.73
CA GLY A 65 -3.54 11.41 -2.93
C GLY A 65 -4.54 11.09 -1.83
N ARG A 66 -5.67 10.47 -2.19
CA ARG A 66 -6.75 10.09 -1.27
C ARG A 66 -7.12 8.63 -1.44
N HIS A 67 -7.52 7.99 -0.35
CA HIS A 67 -8.01 6.60 -0.40
C HIS A 67 -9.51 6.60 -0.69
N PRO A 68 -9.98 6.18 -1.88
CA PRO A 68 -11.37 6.40 -2.31
C PRO A 68 -12.41 5.79 -1.37
N VAL A 69 -12.14 4.59 -0.85
CA VAL A 69 -13.07 3.90 0.04
C VAL A 69 -13.12 4.54 1.42
N VAL A 70 -11.95 4.89 1.98
CA VAL A 70 -11.86 5.51 3.32
C VAL A 70 -12.41 6.93 3.28
N GLU A 71 -12.08 7.71 2.24
CA GLU A 71 -12.63 9.05 2.03
C GLU A 71 -14.16 9.02 1.96
N HIS A 72 -14.72 8.09 1.19
CA HIS A 72 -16.17 7.94 1.09
C HIS A 72 -16.83 7.56 2.43
N ALA A 73 -16.20 6.69 3.22
CA ALA A 73 -16.68 6.33 4.56
C ALA A 73 -16.65 7.52 5.52
N LEU A 74 -15.54 8.27 5.56
CA LEU A 74 -15.39 9.47 6.39
C LEU A 74 -16.38 10.57 6.00
N LYS A 75 -16.60 10.77 4.70
CA LYS A 75 -17.58 11.75 4.18
C LYS A 75 -19.00 11.47 4.69
N LYS A 76 -19.38 10.20 4.81
CA LYS A 76 -20.68 9.80 5.40
C LYS A 76 -20.75 10.14 6.91
N GLU A 77 -19.63 10.16 7.59
CA GLU A 77 -19.53 10.55 9.00
C GLU A 77 -19.34 12.05 9.21
N GLY A 78 -19.33 12.85 8.12
CA GLY A 78 -19.07 14.30 8.18
C GLY A 78 -17.61 14.67 8.49
N LYS A 79 -16.67 13.73 8.30
CA LYS A 79 -15.23 13.91 8.54
C LYS A 79 -14.49 14.09 7.22
N ALA A 80 -13.41 14.91 7.23
CA ALA A 80 -12.53 15.08 6.09
C ALA A 80 -11.46 13.97 6.07
N PHE A 81 -11.07 13.53 4.86
CA PHE A 81 -9.90 12.70 4.65
C PHE A 81 -8.64 13.58 4.58
N ILE A 82 -7.55 13.16 5.21
CA ILE A 82 -6.26 13.84 5.11
C ILE A 82 -5.51 13.26 3.91
N SER A 83 -5.33 14.09 2.88
CA SER A 83 -4.59 13.73 1.67
C SER A 83 -3.08 13.67 1.94
N ASN A 84 -2.36 12.90 1.12
CA ASN A 84 -0.92 12.72 1.26
C ASN A 84 -0.20 12.76 -0.08
N GLU A 85 1.02 13.29 -0.06
CA GLU A 85 1.95 13.19 -1.19
C GLU A 85 2.67 11.84 -1.20
N CYS A 86 3.02 11.37 -2.42
CA CYS A 86 3.88 10.21 -2.59
C CYS A 86 4.79 10.41 -3.80
N ILE A 87 6.10 10.40 -3.57
CA ILE A 87 7.12 10.58 -4.62
C ILE A 87 8.11 9.43 -4.53
N LEU A 88 8.17 8.60 -5.59
CA LEU A 88 9.04 7.41 -5.68
C LEU A 88 9.75 7.35 -7.04
N ASN A 89 10.27 8.48 -7.50
CA ASN A 89 10.99 8.55 -8.78
C ASN A 89 12.26 7.69 -8.73
N ASP A 90 12.70 7.18 -9.88
CA ASP A 90 13.96 6.44 -10.04
C ASP A 90 14.08 5.17 -9.16
N GLY A 91 12.98 4.45 -8.98
CA GLY A 91 12.96 3.20 -8.22
C GLY A 91 13.17 3.39 -6.71
N LYS A 92 12.78 4.54 -6.15
CA LYS A 92 12.88 4.81 -4.71
C LYS A 92 12.01 3.89 -3.88
N ILE A 93 12.50 3.65 -2.68
CA ILE A 93 11.81 2.92 -1.62
C ILE A 93 11.46 3.91 -0.51
N CYS A 94 10.19 4.07 -0.20
CA CYS A 94 9.73 4.81 0.97
C CYS A 94 9.62 3.84 2.15
N LEU A 95 10.50 3.98 3.14
CA LEU A 95 10.42 3.28 4.42
C LEU A 95 9.51 4.07 5.36
N LEU A 96 8.29 3.58 5.55
CA LEU A 96 7.26 4.24 6.34
C LEU A 96 7.22 3.68 7.76
N THR A 97 7.59 4.50 8.73
CA THR A 97 7.51 4.19 10.16
C THR A 97 6.32 4.91 10.82
N GLY A 98 6.05 4.58 12.06
CA GLY A 98 5.00 5.23 12.84
C GLY A 98 4.14 4.23 13.62
N PRO A 99 3.30 4.72 14.55
CA PRO A 99 2.49 3.86 15.40
C PRO A 99 1.42 3.10 14.64
N ASN A 100 0.93 2.01 15.23
CA ASN A 100 -0.26 1.34 14.73
C ASN A 100 -1.47 2.28 14.83
N MET A 101 -2.46 2.12 13.95
CA MET A 101 -3.62 2.99 13.78
C MET A 101 -3.33 4.41 13.25
N SER A 102 -2.08 4.76 12.95
CA SER A 102 -1.73 6.07 12.40
C SER A 102 -2.13 6.27 10.93
N GLY A 103 -2.45 5.19 10.21
CA GLY A 103 -2.84 5.25 8.79
C GLY A 103 -1.80 4.71 7.81
N LYS A 104 -0.70 4.06 8.27
CA LYS A 104 0.34 3.48 7.39
C LYS A 104 -0.26 2.60 6.30
N SER A 105 -1.02 1.56 6.67
CA SER A 105 -1.63 0.63 5.72
C SER A 105 -2.65 1.31 4.79
N THR A 106 -3.33 2.36 5.25
CA THR A 106 -4.23 3.18 4.42
C THR A 106 -3.44 3.90 3.34
N PHE A 107 -2.30 4.51 3.70
CA PHE A 107 -1.41 5.18 2.76
C PHE A 107 -0.83 4.21 1.72
N LEU A 108 -0.38 3.02 2.12
CA LEU A 108 0.10 2.01 1.19
C LEU A 108 -0.99 1.61 0.17
N ARG A 109 -2.17 1.25 0.67
CA ARG A 109 -3.31 0.84 -0.16
C ARG A 109 -3.81 1.96 -1.06
N GLN A 110 -3.85 3.20 -0.59
CA GLN A 110 -4.18 4.39 -1.36
C GLN A 110 -3.34 4.48 -2.63
N ASN A 111 -2.02 4.39 -2.49
CA ASN A 111 -1.09 4.50 -3.61
C ASN A 111 -1.22 3.30 -4.58
N ALA A 112 -1.42 2.09 -4.06
CA ALA A 112 -1.68 0.92 -4.90
C ALA A 112 -2.98 1.04 -5.71
N ILE A 113 -4.06 1.56 -5.12
CA ILE A 113 -5.33 1.81 -5.82
C ILE A 113 -5.16 2.89 -6.87
N ILE A 114 -4.43 3.97 -6.59
CA ILE A 114 -4.14 5.04 -7.54
C ILE A 114 -3.36 4.49 -8.74
N VAL A 115 -2.33 3.65 -8.50
CA VAL A 115 -1.61 2.95 -9.57
C VAL A 115 -2.56 2.12 -10.42
N LEU A 116 -3.36 1.27 -9.80
CA LEU A 116 -4.30 0.41 -10.51
C LEU A 116 -5.27 1.21 -11.38
N LEU A 117 -5.86 2.27 -10.83
CA LEU A 117 -6.79 3.14 -11.55
C LEU A 117 -6.09 3.83 -12.73
N ALA A 118 -4.86 4.32 -12.55
CA ALA A 118 -4.09 4.94 -13.62
C ALA A 118 -3.79 3.96 -14.76
N GLN A 119 -3.38 2.72 -14.45
CA GLN A 119 -3.04 1.69 -15.44
C GLN A 119 -4.26 1.20 -16.24
N ILE A 120 -5.46 1.22 -15.68
CA ILE A 120 -6.69 0.85 -16.41
C ILE A 120 -7.29 2.04 -17.19
N GLY A 121 -6.63 3.20 -17.21
CA GLY A 121 -7.08 4.39 -17.94
C GLY A 121 -8.16 5.21 -17.23
N SER A 122 -8.38 5.00 -15.93
CA SER A 122 -9.31 5.78 -15.12
C SER A 122 -8.68 7.11 -14.65
N PHE A 123 -9.54 8.01 -14.18
CA PHE A 123 -9.14 9.13 -13.32
C PHE A 123 -8.73 8.61 -11.94
N VAL A 124 -7.97 9.42 -11.18
CA VAL A 124 -7.41 9.03 -9.88
C VAL A 124 -7.77 10.05 -8.79
N PRO A 125 -7.95 9.59 -7.54
CA PRO A 125 -8.27 10.44 -6.39
C PRO A 125 -7.02 11.21 -5.90
N ALA A 126 -6.66 12.26 -6.62
CA ALA A 126 -5.52 13.13 -6.34
C ALA A 126 -5.76 14.52 -6.92
N THR A 127 -4.92 15.52 -6.58
CA THR A 127 -4.89 16.82 -7.27
C THR A 127 -4.00 16.79 -8.50
N SER A 128 -2.95 15.96 -8.47
CA SER A 128 -2.17 15.62 -9.66
C SER A 128 -1.55 14.22 -9.51
N ALA A 129 -1.32 13.53 -10.64
CA ALA A 129 -0.61 12.26 -10.65
C ALA A 129 0.20 12.12 -11.94
N LYS A 130 1.49 11.74 -11.80
CA LYS A 130 2.37 11.37 -12.90
C LYS A 130 2.97 10.02 -12.58
N ILE A 131 2.61 9.01 -13.35
CA ILE A 131 2.90 7.61 -13.02
C ILE A 131 3.43 6.92 -14.26
N GLY A 132 4.66 6.41 -14.18
CA GLY A 132 5.21 5.54 -15.20
C GLY A 132 4.48 4.21 -15.26
N ILE A 133 4.49 3.56 -16.44
CA ILE A 133 3.87 2.24 -16.61
C ILE A 133 4.40 1.26 -15.57
N VAL A 134 3.47 0.49 -14.99
CA VAL A 134 3.74 -0.53 -13.99
C VAL A 134 3.54 -1.90 -14.62
N SER A 135 4.62 -2.70 -14.68
CA SER A 135 4.59 -4.06 -15.22
C SER A 135 3.77 -5.00 -14.34
N GLN A 136 3.95 -4.88 -13.03
CA GLN A 136 3.32 -5.71 -12.00
C GLN A 136 3.09 -4.91 -10.73
N LEU A 137 1.92 -5.09 -10.12
CA LEU A 137 1.59 -4.55 -8.80
C LEU A 137 1.62 -5.67 -7.76
N PHE A 138 2.54 -5.60 -6.83
CA PHE A 138 2.63 -6.53 -5.71
C PHE A 138 2.15 -5.90 -4.41
N SER A 139 1.32 -6.64 -3.68
CA SER A 139 0.77 -6.18 -2.41
C SER A 139 0.86 -7.28 -1.37
N ARG A 140 1.57 -7.00 -0.27
CA ARG A 140 1.56 -7.78 0.95
C ARG A 140 1.13 -6.87 2.09
N VAL A 141 -0.18 -6.81 2.34
CA VAL A 141 -0.79 -5.93 3.35
C VAL A 141 -1.81 -6.73 4.17
N GLY A 142 -1.52 -6.87 5.47
CA GLY A 142 -2.36 -7.60 6.41
C GLY A 142 -2.18 -9.12 6.34
N ALA A 143 -2.34 -9.78 7.47
CA ALA A 143 -2.39 -11.24 7.55
C ALA A 143 -3.85 -11.68 7.57
N SER A 144 -4.28 -12.49 6.61
CA SER A 144 -5.46 -13.34 6.79
C SER A 144 -4.99 -14.71 7.24
N ASP A 145 -5.52 -15.19 8.37
CA ASP A 145 -5.27 -16.57 8.80
C ASP A 145 -5.86 -17.53 7.76
N ASP A 146 -5.01 -18.26 7.07
CA ASP A 146 -5.45 -19.39 6.24
C ASP A 146 -5.51 -20.66 7.11
N LEU A 147 -6.35 -20.61 8.12
CA LEU A 147 -6.61 -21.73 9.04
C LEU A 147 -7.09 -22.99 8.30
N ALA A 148 -7.73 -22.82 7.14
CA ALA A 148 -8.25 -23.92 6.34
C ALA A 148 -7.13 -24.79 5.74
N ARG A 149 -5.93 -24.25 5.53
CA ARG A 149 -4.77 -24.98 4.99
C ARG A 149 -3.70 -25.33 6.01
N GLY A 150 -3.92 -25.03 7.31
CA GLY A 150 -2.99 -25.35 8.39
C GLY A 150 -1.62 -24.65 8.27
N ARG A 151 -1.53 -23.55 7.51
CA ARG A 151 -0.30 -22.75 7.38
C ARG A 151 -0.27 -21.66 8.43
N SER A 152 0.88 -21.47 9.09
CA SER A 152 1.05 -20.32 9.99
C SER A 152 1.02 -19.04 9.15
N THR A 153 0.48 -17.97 9.74
CA THR A 153 0.47 -16.63 9.13
C THR A 153 1.86 -16.20 8.65
N PHE A 154 2.89 -16.52 9.42
CA PHE A 154 4.27 -16.24 9.08
C PHE A 154 4.74 -17.00 7.82
N MET A 155 4.36 -18.29 7.65
CA MET A 155 4.71 -19.06 6.45
C MET A 155 4.03 -18.48 5.21
N VAL A 156 2.76 -18.05 5.31
CA VAL A 156 2.04 -17.37 4.21
C VAL A 156 2.76 -16.09 3.84
N GLU A 157 3.13 -15.28 4.84
CA GLU A 157 3.88 -14.04 4.65
C GLU A 157 5.20 -14.29 3.91
N MET A 158 5.97 -15.31 4.30
CA MET A 158 7.25 -15.64 3.65
C MET A 158 7.07 -16.12 2.21
N VAL A 159 6.04 -16.91 1.91
CA VAL A 159 5.72 -17.36 0.55
C VAL A 159 5.34 -16.18 -0.35
N GLU A 160 4.52 -15.25 0.14
CA GLU A 160 4.13 -14.06 -0.60
C GLU A 160 5.34 -13.13 -0.83
N THR A 161 6.15 -12.90 0.21
CA THR A 161 7.37 -12.11 0.11
C THR A 161 8.37 -12.74 -0.88
N ALA A 162 8.56 -14.06 -0.82
CA ALA A 162 9.42 -14.77 -1.77
C ALA A 162 8.91 -14.64 -3.21
N SER A 163 7.59 -14.71 -3.43
CA SER A 163 6.99 -14.50 -4.75
C SER A 163 7.30 -13.10 -5.29
N ILE A 164 7.16 -12.07 -4.44
CA ILE A 164 7.45 -10.67 -4.79
C ILE A 164 8.92 -10.52 -5.18
N LEU A 165 9.85 -10.93 -4.31
CA LEU A 165 11.28 -10.75 -4.53
C LEU A 165 11.80 -11.48 -5.77
N ASN A 166 11.22 -12.64 -6.11
CA ASN A 166 11.61 -13.42 -7.28
C ASN A 166 11.01 -12.94 -8.60
N GLN A 167 9.88 -12.22 -8.58
CA GLN A 167 9.15 -11.85 -9.79
C GLN A 167 9.21 -10.37 -10.13
N ALA A 168 9.44 -9.51 -9.13
CA ALA A 168 9.43 -8.07 -9.34
C ALA A 168 10.65 -7.60 -10.16
N ASP A 169 10.38 -6.75 -11.12
CA ASP A 169 11.35 -6.04 -11.95
C ASP A 169 11.40 -4.52 -11.60
N GLU A 170 12.26 -3.78 -12.28
CA GLU A 170 12.46 -2.34 -12.08
C GLU A 170 11.19 -1.49 -12.37
N ASN A 171 10.27 -2.01 -13.19
CA ASN A 171 9.00 -1.34 -13.53
C ASN A 171 7.86 -1.75 -12.60
N SER A 172 8.08 -2.65 -11.68
CA SER A 172 7.08 -3.09 -10.70
C SER A 172 6.78 -2.00 -9.67
N PHE A 173 5.60 -2.08 -9.06
CA PHE A 173 5.22 -1.31 -7.88
C PHE A 173 4.91 -2.26 -6.72
N ILE A 174 5.58 -2.07 -5.59
CA ILE A 174 5.56 -3.02 -4.48
C ILE A 174 5.05 -2.31 -3.22
N ILE A 175 4.09 -2.92 -2.52
CA ILE A 175 3.68 -2.50 -1.17
C ILE A 175 3.87 -3.66 -0.19
N LEU A 176 4.66 -3.41 0.86
CA LEU A 176 4.93 -4.37 1.92
C LEU A 176 4.57 -3.75 3.28
N ASP A 177 3.77 -4.45 4.07
CA ASP A 177 3.31 -3.96 5.36
C ASP A 177 3.70 -4.93 6.47
N GLU A 178 4.55 -4.46 7.39
CA GLU A 178 5.00 -5.13 8.62
C GLU A 178 5.64 -6.53 8.39
N ILE A 179 6.53 -6.65 7.41
CA ILE A 179 7.27 -7.89 7.15
C ILE A 179 8.12 -8.29 8.38
N GLY A 180 8.07 -9.59 8.71
CA GLY A 180 8.83 -10.17 9.84
C GLY A 180 8.09 -10.10 11.19
N ARG A 181 6.82 -9.67 11.24
CA ARG A 181 6.06 -9.54 12.49
C ARG A 181 5.68 -10.89 13.11
N GLY A 182 5.57 -11.94 12.31
CA GLY A 182 5.06 -13.26 12.74
C GLY A 182 6.09 -14.16 13.43
N THR A 183 7.30 -13.68 13.75
CA THR A 183 8.39 -14.45 14.36
C THR A 183 9.09 -13.70 15.51
N ALA A 184 10.18 -14.23 16.06
CA ALA A 184 10.96 -13.54 17.09
C ALA A 184 11.55 -12.23 16.54
N THR A 185 11.69 -11.22 17.41
CA THR A 185 12.02 -9.84 17.02
C THR A 185 13.27 -9.74 16.16
N TYR A 186 14.37 -10.39 16.54
CA TYR A 186 15.62 -10.34 15.78
C TYR A 186 15.55 -11.10 14.44
N ASP A 187 14.85 -12.23 14.40
CA ASP A 187 14.62 -12.97 13.16
C ASP A 187 13.80 -12.13 12.18
N GLY A 188 12.71 -11.52 12.68
CA GLY A 188 11.87 -10.63 11.88
C GLY A 188 12.61 -9.42 11.37
N LEU A 189 13.40 -8.76 12.21
CA LEU A 189 14.24 -7.62 11.83
C LEU A 189 15.25 -8.01 10.75
N SER A 190 15.94 -9.15 10.90
CA SER A 190 16.95 -9.62 9.92
C SER A 190 16.33 -9.91 8.56
N ILE A 191 15.14 -10.52 8.53
CA ILE A 191 14.40 -10.79 7.29
C ILE A 191 13.95 -9.48 6.64
N ALA A 192 13.39 -8.55 7.40
CA ALA A 192 12.94 -7.26 6.89
C ALA A 192 14.12 -6.44 6.32
N TRP A 193 15.27 -6.47 7.00
CA TRP A 193 16.51 -5.84 6.56
C TRP A 193 16.99 -6.39 5.22
N ALA A 194 17.19 -7.70 5.14
CA ALA A 194 17.65 -8.37 3.92
C ALA A 194 16.64 -8.21 2.77
N THR A 195 15.34 -8.13 3.07
CA THR A 195 14.29 -7.82 2.08
C THR A 195 14.47 -6.42 1.50
N LEU A 196 14.74 -5.40 2.33
CA LEU A 196 15.01 -4.04 1.86
C LEU A 196 16.27 -3.98 1.00
N GLU A 197 17.36 -4.64 1.40
CA GLU A 197 18.60 -4.72 0.61
C GLU A 197 18.34 -5.36 -0.76
N HIS A 198 17.56 -6.44 -0.80
CA HIS A 198 17.22 -7.11 -2.06
C HIS A 198 16.37 -6.23 -2.97
N LEU A 199 15.35 -5.56 -2.45
CA LEU A 199 14.53 -4.60 -3.19
C LEU A 199 15.40 -3.46 -3.76
N HIS A 200 16.35 -2.95 -2.97
CA HIS A 200 17.24 -1.87 -3.36
C HIS A 200 18.25 -2.32 -4.42
N ASN A 201 18.95 -3.44 -4.20
CA ASN A 201 20.11 -3.82 -5.00
C ASN A 201 19.71 -4.64 -6.24
N VAL A 202 18.67 -5.49 -6.15
CA VAL A 202 18.29 -6.47 -7.17
C VAL A 202 17.05 -6.03 -7.95
N ASN A 203 15.89 -5.91 -7.29
CA ASN A 203 14.64 -5.60 -7.97
C ASN A 203 14.63 -4.16 -8.53
N LYS A 204 15.16 -3.20 -7.79
CA LYS A 204 15.22 -1.76 -8.17
C LYS A 204 13.85 -1.15 -8.46
N ALA A 205 12.80 -1.73 -7.92
CA ALA A 205 11.42 -1.35 -8.08
C ALA A 205 11.04 -0.17 -7.18
N ARG A 206 9.99 0.55 -7.56
CA ARG A 206 9.32 1.53 -6.69
C ARG A 206 8.61 0.77 -5.58
N ALA A 207 8.91 1.10 -4.31
CA ALA A 207 8.32 0.37 -3.20
C ALA A 207 7.87 1.28 -2.04
N LEU A 208 6.78 0.90 -1.40
CA LEU A 208 6.33 1.40 -0.12
C LEU A 208 6.49 0.28 0.91
N PHE A 209 7.34 0.49 1.90
CA PHE A 209 7.66 -0.49 2.93
C PHE A 209 7.27 0.06 4.30
N ALA A 210 6.15 -0.36 4.85
CA ALA A 210 5.76 0.02 6.19
C ALA A 210 6.33 -0.97 7.22
N THR A 211 6.85 -0.44 8.32
CA THR A 211 7.47 -1.25 9.37
C THR A 211 7.31 -0.63 10.75
N HIS A 212 7.42 -1.46 11.78
CA HIS A 212 7.57 -1.06 13.17
C HIS A 212 9.02 -1.15 13.66
N TYR A 213 9.94 -1.66 12.83
CA TYR A 213 11.37 -1.74 13.13
C TYR A 213 12.04 -0.38 12.85
N HIS A 214 12.28 0.39 13.90
CA HIS A 214 12.94 1.70 13.79
C HIS A 214 14.39 1.58 13.37
N GLU A 215 15.04 0.44 13.65
CA GLU A 215 16.42 0.13 13.30
C GLU A 215 16.66 0.23 11.79
N LEU A 216 15.67 -0.11 10.99
CA LEU A 216 15.77 -0.06 9.51
C LEU A 216 15.92 1.35 8.97
N THR A 217 15.57 2.37 9.74
CA THR A 217 15.70 3.77 9.30
C THR A 217 17.16 4.20 9.09
N HIS A 218 18.09 3.53 9.74
CA HIS A 218 19.53 3.79 9.57
C HIS A 218 20.04 3.39 8.18
N LEU A 219 19.36 2.47 7.49
CA LEU A 219 19.76 2.02 6.16
C LEU A 219 19.70 3.13 5.10
N SER A 220 18.92 4.19 5.33
CA SER A 220 18.87 5.34 4.42
C SER A 220 20.22 6.11 4.30
N VAL A 221 21.17 5.87 5.20
CA VAL A 221 22.52 6.44 5.12
C VAL A 221 23.36 5.72 4.05
N GLU A 222 23.12 4.43 3.84
CA GLU A 222 23.89 3.56 2.95
C GLU A 222 23.16 3.27 1.63
N MET A 223 21.84 3.33 1.65
CA MET A 223 20.97 3.06 0.50
C MET A 223 20.46 4.37 -0.10
N ASP A 224 21.03 4.81 -1.20
CA ASP A 224 20.73 6.10 -1.87
C ASP A 224 19.28 6.24 -2.37
N ARG A 225 18.59 5.11 -2.62
CA ARG A 225 17.18 5.09 -3.05
C ARG A 225 16.20 4.82 -1.91
N LEU A 226 16.67 4.70 -0.66
CA LEU A 226 15.80 4.51 0.52
C LEU A 226 15.53 5.86 1.19
N GLU A 227 14.28 6.27 1.19
CA GLU A 227 13.83 7.48 1.88
C GLU A 227 12.97 7.13 3.10
N ASN A 228 13.33 7.68 4.26
CA ASN A 228 12.53 7.53 5.47
C ASN A 228 11.34 8.48 5.46
N SER A 229 10.18 7.95 5.84
CA SER A 229 8.97 8.72 6.10
C SER A 229 8.30 8.22 7.39
N THR A 230 7.52 9.08 8.00
CA THR A 230 6.74 8.73 9.18
C THR A 230 5.36 9.37 9.12
N VAL A 231 4.41 8.80 9.87
CA VAL A 231 3.11 9.44 10.05
C VAL A 231 3.18 10.44 11.20
N ALA A 232 2.80 11.69 10.94
CA ALA A 232 2.86 12.77 11.90
C ALA A 232 1.96 12.52 13.10
N VAL A 233 2.52 12.76 14.29
CA VAL A 233 1.85 12.59 15.57
C VAL A 233 1.97 13.89 16.36
N LYS A 234 0.88 14.33 16.98
CA LYS A 234 0.88 15.48 17.88
C LYS A 234 0.55 15.03 19.29
N GLU A 235 1.36 15.43 20.24
CA GLU A 235 1.02 15.28 21.67
C GLU A 235 0.30 16.53 22.14
N TRP A 236 -0.88 16.34 22.72
CA TRP A 236 -1.68 17.40 23.31
C TRP A 236 -2.20 16.99 24.69
N GLU A 237 -1.85 17.71 25.72
CA GLU A 237 -2.27 17.44 27.11
C GLU A 237 -1.97 15.99 27.60
N GLY A 238 -0.89 15.38 27.09
CA GLY A 238 -0.49 14.00 27.41
C GLY A 238 -1.30 12.93 26.67
N GLU A 239 -2.11 13.33 25.70
CA GLU A 239 -2.78 12.47 24.73
C GLU A 239 -2.11 12.54 23.36
N VAL A 240 -2.20 11.44 22.61
CA VAL A 240 -1.62 11.32 21.28
C VAL A 240 -2.71 11.46 20.24
N VAL A 241 -2.54 12.43 19.33
CA VAL A 241 -3.41 12.65 18.19
C VAL A 241 -2.66 12.26 16.93
N PHE A 242 -3.20 11.30 16.17
CA PHE A 242 -2.67 10.92 14.87
C PHE A 242 -3.18 11.92 13.83
N LEU A 243 -2.25 12.58 13.14
CA LEU A 243 -2.60 13.56 12.10
C LEU A 243 -2.90 12.89 10.76
N HIS A 244 -2.58 11.60 10.59
CA HIS A 244 -2.72 10.86 9.31
C HIS A 244 -1.97 11.49 8.14
N GLU A 245 -1.03 12.37 8.42
CA GLU A 245 -0.17 13.05 7.47
C GLU A 245 1.18 12.34 7.40
N VAL A 246 1.61 11.97 6.20
CA VAL A 246 2.93 11.34 5.96
C VAL A 246 3.94 12.45 5.72
N ILE A 247 4.98 12.50 6.55
CA ILE A 247 6.05 13.47 6.49
C ILE A 247 7.40 12.78 6.29
N ARG A 248 8.37 13.46 5.68
CA ARG A 248 9.73 12.96 5.52
C ARG A 248 10.45 12.90 6.86
N GLY A 249 11.26 11.87 7.06
CA GLY A 249 12.04 11.63 8.27
C GLY A 249 11.65 10.36 8.99
N ALA A 250 12.39 10.01 10.04
CA ALA A 250 12.11 8.86 10.90
C ALA A 250 11.29 9.29 12.12
N ALA A 251 10.44 8.41 12.62
CA ALA A 251 9.75 8.64 13.89
C ALA A 251 10.75 8.60 15.05
N ASP A 252 10.68 9.58 15.93
CA ASP A 252 11.59 9.67 17.10
C ASP A 252 11.23 8.63 18.18
N ARG A 253 9.99 8.14 18.24
CA ARG A 253 9.48 7.24 19.30
C ARG A 253 8.39 6.31 18.79
N SER A 254 8.27 5.15 19.47
CA SER A 254 7.10 4.29 19.37
C SER A 254 6.01 4.78 20.34
N TYR A 255 4.76 4.87 19.89
CA TYR A 255 3.63 5.33 20.70
C TYR A 255 2.76 4.18 21.23
N GLY A 256 3.30 2.95 21.31
CA GLY A 256 2.55 1.76 21.69
C GLY A 256 1.87 1.86 23.05
N VAL A 257 2.55 2.43 24.07
CA VAL A 257 1.98 2.61 25.43
C VAL A 257 0.86 3.66 25.42
N GLN A 258 0.96 4.69 24.60
CA GLN A 258 -0.08 5.71 24.43
C GLN A 258 -1.32 5.12 23.75
N VAL A 259 -1.12 4.31 22.70
CA VAL A 259 -2.21 3.58 22.04
C VAL A 259 -2.91 2.63 23.01
N ALA A 260 -2.16 1.92 23.86
CA ALA A 260 -2.71 1.06 24.89
C ALA A 260 -3.56 1.85 25.91
N LYS A 261 -3.14 3.07 26.27
CA LYS A 261 -3.94 3.97 27.11
C LYS A 261 -5.25 4.36 26.42
N LEU A 262 -5.20 4.76 25.13
CA LEU A 262 -6.40 5.09 24.36
C LEU A 262 -7.37 3.91 24.22
N ALA A 263 -6.84 2.69 24.16
CA ALA A 263 -7.63 1.45 24.14
C ALA A 263 -8.25 1.08 25.50
N GLY A 264 -7.99 1.87 26.56
CA GLY A 264 -8.59 1.68 27.88
C GLY A 264 -7.87 0.68 28.78
N LEU A 265 -6.58 0.36 28.56
CA LEU A 265 -5.81 -0.45 29.50
C LEU A 265 -5.75 0.20 30.89
N PRO A 266 -5.80 -0.60 32.00
CA PRO A 266 -5.76 -0.07 33.35
C PRO A 266 -4.54 0.83 33.60
N GLU A 267 -4.72 1.93 34.30
CA GLU A 267 -3.68 2.94 34.49
C GLU A 267 -2.44 2.39 35.21
N THR A 268 -2.63 1.40 36.09
CA THR A 268 -1.53 0.67 36.75
C THR A 268 -0.63 -0.05 35.78
N VAL A 269 -1.21 -0.66 34.72
CA VAL A 269 -0.48 -1.33 33.64
C VAL A 269 0.27 -0.29 32.80
N ILE A 270 -0.39 0.81 32.44
CA ILE A 270 0.21 1.90 31.65
C ILE A 270 1.41 2.52 32.37
N LYS A 271 1.28 2.85 33.67
CA LYS A 271 2.38 3.37 34.49
C LYS A 271 3.57 2.40 34.54
N ARG A 272 3.28 1.10 34.74
CA ARG A 272 4.33 0.09 34.80
C ARG A 272 5.01 -0.11 33.43
N SER A 273 4.24 -0.12 32.34
CA SER A 273 4.77 -0.23 30.97
C SER A 273 5.72 0.91 30.61
N LYS A 274 5.41 2.16 30.99
CA LYS A 274 6.29 3.32 30.78
C LYS A 274 7.66 3.12 31.49
N LEU A 275 7.63 2.71 32.75
CA LEU A 275 8.86 2.46 33.51
C LEU A 275 9.72 1.33 32.94
N ILE A 276 9.06 0.28 32.38
CA ILE A 276 9.77 -0.82 31.74
C ILE A 276 10.38 -0.34 30.42
N LEU A 277 9.59 0.39 29.60
CA LEU A 277 10.04 0.92 28.31
C LEU A 277 11.28 1.81 28.47
N GLU A 278 11.26 2.76 29.42
CA GLU A 278 12.42 3.61 29.72
C GLU A 278 13.68 2.81 30.07
N LYS A 279 13.54 1.67 30.76
CA LYS A 279 14.67 0.81 31.08
C LYS A 279 15.19 0.05 29.86
N LEU A 280 14.27 -0.42 29.01
CA LEU A 280 14.64 -1.13 27.77
C LEU A 280 15.32 -0.19 26.79
N GLU A 281 14.82 1.03 26.60
CA GLU A 281 15.41 2.04 25.74
C GLU A 281 16.83 2.40 26.21
N LYS A 282 17.04 2.62 27.50
CA LYS A 282 18.40 2.86 28.06
C LYS A 282 19.33 1.67 27.87
N GLY A 283 18.83 0.43 27.91
CA GLY A 283 19.60 -0.78 27.64
C GLY A 283 19.97 -0.94 26.14
N HIS A 284 19.09 -0.54 25.25
CA HIS A 284 19.32 -0.55 23.80
C HIS A 284 20.40 0.47 23.37
N TYR A 285 20.47 1.66 23.99
CA TYR A 285 21.53 2.63 23.71
C TYR A 285 22.93 2.08 23.96
N GLN A 286 23.10 1.16 24.93
CA GLN A 286 24.35 0.44 25.14
C GLN A 286 24.60 -0.68 24.11
N GLY A 287 23.57 -1.19 23.47
CA GLY A 287 23.64 -2.22 22.40
C GLY A 287 23.86 -1.65 20.99
N GLN A 288 23.42 -0.43 20.71
CA GLN A 288 23.60 0.23 19.39
C GLN A 288 25.08 0.51 19.05
N SER A 289 25.95 0.65 20.06
CA SER A 289 27.40 0.69 19.85
C SER A 289 27.95 -0.63 19.29
N LYS A 290 27.29 -1.77 19.54
CA LYS A 290 27.66 -3.09 18.97
C LYS A 290 27.08 -3.30 17.56
N LEU A 291 25.92 -2.72 17.24
CA LEU A 291 25.36 -2.78 15.88
C LEU A 291 26.18 -1.98 14.87
N LYS A 292 26.71 -0.81 15.26
CA LYS A 292 27.66 -0.06 14.41
C LYS A 292 28.93 -0.85 14.08
N GLY A 293 29.36 -1.74 14.96
CA GLY A 293 30.49 -2.63 14.72
C GLY A 293 30.18 -3.75 13.70
N LEU A 294 28.96 -4.23 13.65
CA LEU A 294 28.53 -5.24 12.67
C LEU A 294 28.35 -4.67 11.26
N MET A 295 28.06 -3.37 11.15
CA MET A 295 27.93 -2.67 9.85
C MET A 295 29.29 -2.35 9.21
N SER A 296 30.40 -2.35 9.97
CA SER A 296 31.74 -2.13 9.44
C SER A 296 32.42 -3.40 8.91
N ASP A 297 31.83 -4.56 9.12
CA ASP A 297 32.39 -5.86 8.73
C ASP A 297 31.66 -6.52 7.53
N LEU A 298 30.70 -5.82 6.88
CA LEU A 298 30.05 -6.16 5.61
C LEU A 298 30.50 -5.21 4.50
#